data_1b7dcd923798f08ddad485cc18487594
#
_entry.id   1b7dcd923798f08ddad485cc18487594
#
_cell.length_a   1.000
_cell.length_b   1.000
_cell.length_c   1.000
_cell.angle_alpha   90.00
_cell.angle_beta   90.00
_cell.angle_gamma   90.00
#
_symmetry.space_group_name_H-M   'P 1'
#
loop_
_entity.id
_entity.type
_entity.pdbx_description
1 polymer ?
#
loop_
_entity_poly.entity_id
_entity_poly.type
_entity_poly.pdbx_seq_one_letter_code
_entity_poly.pdbx_strand_id
1 'polypeptide(L)'
;MAYDYLGLINDVNRRLNEVELTTSNFATATGEYGMIKDAVNASIRYINQHEYEWPFNHVTADETMTAGVVRYAFPTDAKTIDFDSFRIKRNATLGNDTKRLGILSYEEYLDKHVDIEYNTSANRAMPDLVFRTPNQEFGFVKNPDKAYEYVYEYYRLPVDLLNTTDVPTVPEQFRYIIVNGAMHFAYMFRGETQESQVTQARFMDEIKSMRSLYVNRYDYLRSTAITQNTSSVSSFRI
;
A
#
# COMPACT_ATOMS: atom_id res chain seq x y z
N MET A 1 -6.34 20.33 18.10
CA MET A 1 -7.37 19.28 18.06
C MET A 1 -6.70 17.94 17.95
N ALA A 2 -7.37 16.89 18.43
CA ALA A 2 -6.86 15.55 18.25
C ALA A 2 -6.71 15.20 16.75
N TYR A 3 -5.73 14.37 16.41
CA TYR A 3 -5.55 13.84 15.06
C TYR A 3 -6.27 12.50 14.98
N ASP A 4 -7.58 12.57 14.99
CA ASP A 4 -8.50 11.44 14.89
C ASP A 4 -9.63 11.78 13.92
N TYR A 5 -10.51 10.82 13.65
CA TYR A 5 -11.59 11.00 12.70
C TYR A 5 -12.52 12.15 13.08
N LEU A 6 -12.90 12.26 14.36
CA LEU A 6 -13.74 13.36 14.85
C LEU A 6 -13.05 14.72 14.68
N GLY A 7 -11.77 14.80 14.97
CA GLY A 7 -10.98 16.02 14.81
C GLY A 7 -10.86 16.46 13.35
N LEU A 8 -10.70 15.52 12.42
CA LEU A 8 -10.66 15.81 10.98
C LEU A 8 -12.00 16.33 10.46
N ILE A 9 -13.11 15.69 10.88
CA ILE A 9 -14.46 16.14 10.51
C ILE A 9 -14.72 17.55 11.06
N ASN A 10 -14.34 17.81 12.28
CA ASN A 10 -14.52 19.13 12.90
C ASN A 10 -13.64 20.21 12.26
N ASP A 11 -12.46 19.86 11.74
CA ASP A 11 -11.67 20.79 10.94
C ASP A 11 -12.38 21.20 9.63
N VAL A 12 -13.06 20.25 8.99
CA VAL A 12 -13.88 20.52 7.80
C VAL A 12 -15.11 21.34 8.19
N ASN A 13 -15.84 20.94 9.24
CA ASN A 13 -17.03 21.66 9.73
C ASN A 13 -16.72 23.14 10.00
N ARG A 14 -15.63 23.44 10.69
CA ARG A 14 -15.22 24.83 10.97
C ARG A 14 -14.95 25.63 9.70
N ARG A 15 -14.34 25.03 8.69
CA ARG A 15 -14.06 25.70 7.42
C ARG A 15 -15.34 25.94 6.60
N LEU A 16 -16.33 25.08 6.77
CA LEU A 16 -17.68 25.21 6.16
C LEU A 16 -18.61 26.08 6.99
N ASN A 17 -18.15 26.63 8.14
CA ASN A 17 -18.96 27.35 9.11
C ASN A 17 -20.13 26.54 9.68
N GLU A 18 -19.93 25.23 9.83
CA GLU A 18 -20.86 24.30 10.41
C GLU A 18 -20.57 24.03 11.90
N VAL A 19 -21.55 23.50 12.62
CA VAL A 19 -21.40 23.17 14.05
C VAL A 19 -20.51 21.94 14.21
N GLU A 20 -19.58 22.00 15.17
CA GLU A 20 -18.71 20.86 15.48
C GLU A 20 -19.49 19.68 16.07
N LEU A 21 -19.10 18.48 15.67
CA LEU A 21 -19.62 17.25 16.25
C LEU A 21 -18.91 16.93 17.58
N THR A 22 -19.65 16.30 18.46
CA THR A 22 -19.15 15.72 19.71
C THR A 22 -19.16 14.20 19.64
N THR A 23 -18.46 13.53 20.55
CA THR A 23 -18.48 12.07 20.63
C THR A 23 -19.90 11.51 20.84
N SER A 24 -20.77 12.26 21.53
CA SER A 24 -22.15 11.84 21.83
C SER A 24 -23.10 11.92 20.63
N ASN A 25 -22.91 12.90 19.73
CA ASN A 25 -23.78 13.07 18.56
C ASN A 25 -23.20 12.52 17.27
N PHE A 26 -21.94 12.06 17.29
CA PHE A 26 -21.24 11.56 16.12
C PHE A 26 -21.99 10.42 15.44
N ALA A 27 -22.42 9.38 16.18
CA ALA A 27 -23.05 8.20 15.61
C ALA A 27 -24.40 8.51 14.95
N THR A 28 -25.14 9.49 15.48
CA THR A 28 -26.47 9.87 15.00
C THR A 28 -26.46 10.99 13.98
N ALA A 29 -25.31 11.61 13.75
CA ALA A 29 -25.15 12.70 12.80
C ALA A 29 -25.37 12.20 11.36
N THR A 30 -26.39 12.73 10.70
CA THR A 30 -26.85 12.41 9.34
C THR A 30 -26.91 13.67 8.46
N GLY A 31 -27.33 13.51 7.22
CA GLY A 31 -27.42 14.62 6.28
C GLY A 31 -26.05 15.17 5.92
N GLU A 32 -25.86 16.47 6.09
CA GLU A 32 -24.61 17.15 5.76
C GLU A 32 -23.39 16.61 6.54
N TYR A 33 -23.57 16.31 7.81
CA TYR A 33 -22.51 15.70 8.62
C TYR A 33 -22.14 14.29 8.14
N GLY A 34 -23.11 13.53 7.61
CA GLY A 34 -22.85 12.25 6.94
C GLY A 34 -22.00 12.45 5.69
N MET A 35 -22.33 13.43 4.86
CA MET A 35 -21.55 13.79 3.67
C MET A 35 -20.10 14.20 4.02
N ILE A 36 -19.90 14.94 5.12
CA ILE A 36 -18.56 15.34 5.55
C ILE A 36 -17.77 14.12 6.06
N LYS A 37 -18.38 13.18 6.77
CA LYS A 37 -17.73 11.90 7.13
C LYS A 37 -17.26 11.14 5.90
N ASP A 38 -18.13 11.03 4.90
CA ASP A 38 -17.82 10.36 3.63
C ASP A 38 -16.72 11.12 2.86
N ALA A 39 -16.75 12.45 2.88
CA ALA A 39 -15.75 13.29 2.24
C ALA A 39 -14.34 13.11 2.85
N VAL A 40 -14.23 12.99 4.18
CA VAL A 40 -12.94 12.70 4.84
C VAL A 40 -12.42 11.34 4.43
N ASN A 41 -13.25 10.29 4.44
CA ASN A 41 -12.85 8.97 3.99
C ASN A 41 -12.53 8.95 2.49
N ALA A 42 -13.28 9.66 1.65
CA ALA A 42 -13.01 9.79 0.22
C ALA A 42 -11.64 10.46 -0.03
N SER A 43 -11.29 11.48 0.75
CA SER A 43 -9.98 12.13 0.67
C SER A 43 -8.86 11.16 1.03
N ILE A 44 -8.99 10.39 2.12
CA ILE A 44 -8.01 9.40 2.55
C ILE A 44 -7.87 8.29 1.50
N ARG A 45 -8.97 7.78 0.97
CA ARG A 45 -8.95 6.77 -0.12
C ARG A 45 -8.23 7.32 -1.34
N TYR A 46 -8.55 8.56 -1.76
CA TYR A 46 -7.91 9.18 -2.92
C TYR A 46 -6.40 9.27 -2.77
N ILE A 47 -5.90 9.71 -1.60
CA ILE A 47 -4.46 9.78 -1.31
C ILE A 47 -3.81 8.40 -1.44
N ASN A 48 -4.46 7.35 -0.93
CA ASN A 48 -3.88 6.00 -0.84
C ASN A 48 -4.06 5.18 -2.13
N GLN A 49 -5.10 5.45 -2.94
CA GLN A 49 -5.32 4.79 -4.22
C GLN A 49 -4.45 5.33 -5.35
N HIS A 50 -3.83 6.49 -5.17
CA HIS A 50 -2.92 7.06 -6.16
C HIS A 50 -1.77 6.08 -6.48
N GLU A 51 -1.15 6.23 -7.64
CA GLU A 51 -0.10 5.33 -8.15
C GLU A 51 1.13 5.23 -7.23
N TYR A 52 1.29 6.16 -6.29
CA TYR A 52 2.43 6.19 -5.39
C TYR A 52 2.26 5.22 -4.21
N GLU A 53 3.32 4.50 -3.88
CA GLU A 53 3.43 3.62 -2.72
C GLU A 53 3.94 4.40 -1.53
N TRP A 54 3.02 4.73 -0.62
CA TRP A 54 3.35 5.55 0.54
C TRP A 54 4.11 4.75 1.60
N PRO A 55 5.29 5.21 2.06
CA PRO A 55 6.06 4.52 3.09
C PRO A 55 5.30 4.26 4.39
N PHE A 56 4.35 5.11 4.75
CA PHE A 56 3.52 4.93 5.95
C PHE A 56 2.46 3.82 5.81
N ASN A 57 2.26 3.29 4.61
CA ASN A 57 1.40 2.12 4.34
C ASN A 57 2.19 0.82 4.20
N HIS A 58 3.51 0.88 4.36
CA HIS A 58 4.37 -0.29 4.31
C HIS A 58 4.09 -1.24 5.47
N VAL A 59 4.00 -2.53 5.19
CA VAL A 59 3.75 -3.59 6.16
C VAL A 59 4.69 -4.75 5.87
N THR A 60 5.27 -5.30 6.93
CA THR A 60 6.00 -6.56 6.87
C THR A 60 5.06 -7.67 7.33
N ALA A 61 4.75 -8.62 6.46
CA ALA A 61 3.98 -9.81 6.79
C ALA A 61 4.92 -10.94 7.21
N ASP A 62 4.55 -11.65 8.26
CA ASP A 62 5.25 -12.83 8.77
C ASP A 62 4.21 -13.96 8.84
N GLU A 63 4.35 -14.93 7.95
CA GLU A 63 3.38 -16.00 7.75
C GLU A 63 4.04 -17.37 7.74
N THR A 64 3.24 -18.42 7.83
CA THR A 64 3.72 -19.80 7.85
C THR A 64 3.15 -20.57 6.68
N MET A 65 4.01 -21.24 5.92
CA MET A 65 3.61 -22.13 4.83
C MET A 65 2.96 -23.39 5.38
N THR A 66 1.99 -23.91 4.65
CA THR A 66 1.41 -25.23 4.89
C THR A 66 2.10 -26.26 4.00
N ALA A 67 2.51 -27.39 4.56
CA ALA A 67 3.15 -28.47 3.79
C ALA A 67 2.26 -28.90 2.61
N GLY A 68 2.82 -28.90 1.40
CA GLY A 68 2.15 -29.30 0.18
C GLY A 68 1.25 -28.23 -0.45
N VAL A 69 1.08 -27.06 0.15
CA VAL A 69 0.32 -25.94 -0.44
C VAL A 69 1.28 -25.05 -1.21
N VAL A 70 0.96 -24.81 -2.47
CA VAL A 70 1.79 -24.02 -3.39
C VAL A 70 1.35 -22.57 -3.45
N ARG A 71 0.04 -22.31 -3.47
CA ARG A 71 -0.54 -20.98 -3.72
C ARG A 71 -1.19 -20.40 -2.47
N TYR A 72 -1.00 -19.10 -2.29
CA TYR A 72 -1.52 -18.32 -1.19
C TYR A 72 -2.17 -17.05 -1.71
N ALA A 73 -3.33 -16.70 -1.17
CA ALA A 73 -4.00 -15.47 -1.52
C ALA A 73 -3.21 -14.25 -1.01
N PHE A 74 -3.31 -13.12 -1.72
CA PHE A 74 -2.81 -11.85 -1.21
C PHE A 74 -3.58 -11.45 0.05
N PRO A 75 -2.95 -10.70 0.98
CA PRO A 75 -3.69 -10.01 2.03
C PRO A 75 -4.82 -9.17 1.43
N THR A 76 -5.99 -9.19 2.05
CA THR A 76 -7.18 -8.50 1.53
C THR A 76 -7.02 -6.98 1.45
N ASP A 77 -6.11 -6.43 2.22
CA ASP A 77 -5.75 -5.02 2.24
C ASP A 77 -4.53 -4.68 1.37
N ALA A 78 -3.93 -5.67 0.70
CA ALA A 78 -2.74 -5.43 -0.11
C ALA A 78 -3.06 -4.59 -1.36
N LYS A 79 -2.36 -3.47 -1.52
CA LYS A 79 -2.30 -2.68 -2.74
C LYS A 79 -1.24 -3.24 -3.69
N THR A 80 -0.02 -3.37 -3.21
CA THR A 80 1.15 -3.84 -3.97
C THR A 80 1.99 -4.72 -3.08
N ILE A 81 2.42 -5.87 -3.58
CA ILE A 81 3.35 -6.77 -2.89
C ILE A 81 4.73 -6.62 -3.53
N ASP A 82 5.75 -6.45 -2.70
CA ASP A 82 7.14 -6.45 -3.13
C ASP A 82 7.66 -7.89 -3.22
N PHE A 83 7.68 -8.44 -4.44
CA PHE A 83 8.16 -9.81 -4.70
C PHE A 83 9.66 -9.97 -4.45
N ASP A 84 10.44 -8.90 -4.48
CA ASP A 84 11.86 -8.94 -4.18
C ASP A 84 12.16 -9.12 -2.69
N SER A 85 11.18 -8.85 -1.84
CA SER A 85 11.31 -8.92 -0.38
C SER A 85 11.13 -10.32 0.19
N PHE A 86 10.57 -11.28 -0.58
CA PHE A 86 10.26 -12.62 -0.07
C PHE A 86 11.48 -13.36 0.46
N ARG A 87 11.39 -13.80 1.71
CA ARG A 87 12.44 -14.53 2.42
C ARG A 87 11.85 -15.66 3.24
N ILE A 88 12.49 -16.82 3.22
CA ILE A 88 12.19 -17.95 4.12
C ILE A 88 13.12 -17.89 5.32
N LYS A 89 12.59 -18.05 6.52
CA LYS A 89 13.36 -18.25 7.74
C LYS A 89 13.80 -19.72 7.80
N ARG A 90 15.09 -19.96 7.69
CA ARG A 90 15.65 -21.33 7.75
C ARG A 90 15.59 -21.91 9.16
N ASN A 91 15.72 -21.04 10.14
CA ASN A 91 15.65 -21.41 11.56
C ASN A 91 14.71 -20.44 12.28
N ALA A 92 13.53 -20.93 12.68
CA ALA A 92 12.54 -20.16 13.41
C ALA A 92 13.06 -19.63 14.76
N THR A 93 14.04 -20.31 15.36
CA THR A 93 14.60 -19.95 16.68
C THR A 93 15.64 -18.83 16.58
N LEU A 94 16.35 -18.73 15.46
CA LEU A 94 17.48 -17.80 15.26
C LEU A 94 17.14 -16.65 14.31
N GLY A 95 15.92 -16.27 14.12
CA GLY A 95 15.41 -15.12 13.34
C GLY A 95 16.28 -14.47 12.23
N ASN A 96 17.59 -14.66 12.32
CA ASN A 96 18.62 -14.04 11.47
C ASN A 96 19.01 -14.90 10.25
N ASP A 97 18.66 -16.19 10.21
CA ASP A 97 19.00 -17.05 9.07
C ASP A 97 17.83 -17.08 8.07
N THR A 98 17.80 -16.08 7.20
CA THR A 98 16.80 -15.97 6.14
C THR A 98 17.42 -16.23 4.77
N LYS A 99 16.69 -16.92 3.91
CA LYS A 99 17.03 -17.09 2.48
C LYS A 99 16.06 -16.27 1.63
N ARG A 100 16.58 -15.35 0.81
CA ARG A 100 15.79 -14.66 -0.21
C ARG A 100 15.32 -15.66 -1.28
N LEU A 101 14.09 -15.53 -1.71
CA LEU A 101 13.55 -16.27 -2.84
C LEU A 101 13.84 -15.55 -4.16
N GLY A 102 14.08 -16.31 -5.22
CA GLY A 102 14.12 -15.74 -6.56
C GLY A 102 12.71 -15.53 -7.10
N ILE A 103 12.57 -14.54 -8.00
CA ILE A 103 11.30 -14.28 -8.68
C ILE A 103 11.25 -15.10 -9.95
N LEU A 104 10.09 -15.72 -10.21
CA LEU A 104 9.81 -16.45 -11.44
C LEU A 104 8.61 -15.83 -12.15
N SER A 105 8.63 -15.73 -13.46
CA SER A 105 7.45 -15.32 -14.23
C SER A 105 6.39 -16.42 -14.21
N TYR A 106 5.11 -16.04 -14.30
CA TYR A 106 4.02 -17.01 -14.30
C TYR A 106 4.05 -17.92 -15.53
N GLU A 107 4.47 -17.39 -16.66
CA GLU A 107 4.64 -18.16 -17.90
C GLU A 107 5.72 -19.24 -17.74
N GLU A 108 6.87 -18.89 -17.19
CA GLU A 108 7.94 -19.85 -16.95
C GLU A 108 7.55 -20.91 -15.90
N TYR A 109 6.73 -20.51 -14.91
CA TYR A 109 6.15 -21.47 -13.97
C TYR A 109 5.26 -22.50 -14.68
N LEU A 110 4.39 -22.06 -15.57
CA LEU A 110 3.49 -22.93 -16.33
C LEU A 110 4.27 -23.89 -17.25
N ASP A 111 5.35 -23.41 -17.86
CA ASP A 111 6.14 -24.21 -18.79
C ASP A 111 6.99 -25.29 -18.11
N LYS A 112 7.54 -24.98 -16.93
CA LYS A 112 8.59 -25.82 -16.32
C LYS A 112 8.20 -26.46 -14.99
N HIS A 113 7.23 -25.91 -14.27
CA HIS A 113 7.01 -26.24 -12.87
C HIS A 113 5.57 -26.59 -12.52
N VAL A 114 4.60 -26.39 -13.40
CA VAL A 114 3.19 -26.67 -13.12
C VAL A 114 2.95 -28.13 -12.74
N ASP A 115 3.68 -29.05 -13.36
CA ASP A 115 3.57 -30.48 -13.06
C ASP A 115 3.95 -30.83 -11.62
N ILE A 116 4.81 -30.03 -10.99
CA ILE A 116 5.24 -30.21 -9.61
C ILE A 116 4.08 -29.92 -8.65
N GLU A 117 3.18 -29.01 -8.99
CA GLU A 117 2.00 -28.68 -8.17
C GLU A 117 1.05 -29.88 -8.03
N TYR A 118 0.91 -30.65 -9.09
CA TYR A 118 0.02 -31.82 -9.16
C TYR A 118 0.70 -33.13 -8.78
N ASN A 119 2.01 -33.10 -8.55
CA ASN A 119 2.79 -34.31 -8.31
C ASN A 119 2.88 -34.65 -6.81
N THR A 120 3.05 -35.91 -6.53
CA THR A 120 3.02 -36.49 -5.19
C THR A 120 4.19 -36.04 -4.30
N SER A 121 4.11 -36.40 -3.03
CA SER A 121 4.99 -36.05 -1.91
C SER A 121 6.51 -36.24 -2.14
N ALA A 122 6.93 -36.95 -3.17
CA ALA A 122 8.34 -37.28 -3.42
C ALA A 122 9.22 -36.06 -3.80
N ASN A 123 8.61 -34.99 -4.33
CA ASN A 123 9.33 -33.81 -4.82
C ASN A 123 9.17 -32.57 -3.93
N ARG A 124 8.70 -32.78 -2.71
CA ARG A 124 8.57 -31.67 -1.75
C ARG A 124 9.93 -31.29 -1.19
N ALA A 125 10.18 -30.00 -1.10
CA ALA A 125 11.42 -29.45 -0.54
C ALA A 125 11.20 -28.01 -0.07
N MET A 126 12.20 -27.41 0.56
CA MET A 126 12.18 -25.99 0.87
C MET A 126 12.10 -25.17 -0.41
N PRO A 127 11.12 -24.27 -0.54
CA PRO A 127 10.97 -23.40 -1.70
C PRO A 127 12.20 -22.51 -1.94
N ASP A 128 12.46 -22.19 -3.20
CA ASP A 128 13.56 -21.33 -3.62
C ASP A 128 13.13 -20.18 -4.53
N LEU A 129 11.96 -20.29 -5.14
CA LEU A 129 11.40 -19.26 -6.04
C LEU A 129 9.97 -18.91 -5.61
N VAL A 130 9.56 -17.68 -5.90
CA VAL A 130 8.20 -17.17 -5.74
C VAL A 130 7.70 -16.67 -7.10
N PHE A 131 6.43 -16.86 -7.40
CA PHE A 131 5.77 -16.35 -8.60
C PHE A 131 4.44 -15.70 -8.27
N ARG A 132 4.03 -14.74 -9.10
CA ARG A 132 2.73 -14.09 -9.02
C ARG A 132 1.76 -14.77 -10.00
N THR A 133 0.53 -15.05 -9.53
CA THR A 133 -0.54 -15.52 -10.40
C THR A 133 -1.44 -14.35 -10.85
N PRO A 134 -2.20 -14.51 -11.97
CA PRO A 134 -3.18 -13.50 -12.38
C PRO A 134 -4.32 -13.27 -11.38
N ASN A 135 -4.63 -14.24 -10.52
CA ASN A 135 -5.77 -14.24 -9.60
C ASN A 135 -5.50 -13.52 -8.25
N GLN A 136 -4.51 -12.62 -8.18
CA GLN A 136 -4.10 -12.00 -6.92
C GLN A 136 -3.67 -13.01 -5.85
N GLU A 137 -2.90 -13.99 -6.28
CA GLU A 137 -2.25 -14.97 -5.45
C GLU A 137 -0.75 -14.95 -5.73
N PHE A 138 0.03 -15.48 -4.83
CA PHE A 138 1.43 -15.83 -5.07
C PHE A 138 1.63 -17.31 -4.82
N GLY A 139 2.63 -17.88 -5.44
CA GLY A 139 2.96 -19.29 -5.26
C GLY A 139 4.45 -19.50 -5.09
N PHE A 140 4.78 -20.65 -4.54
CA PHE A 140 6.16 -21.07 -4.32
C PHE A 140 6.53 -22.23 -5.23
N VAL A 141 7.72 -22.17 -5.80
CA VAL A 141 8.27 -23.30 -6.58
C VAL A 141 9.04 -24.21 -5.63
N LYS A 142 8.79 -25.51 -5.81
CA LYS A 142 8.95 -26.62 -4.88
C LYS A 142 7.89 -26.56 -3.80
N ASN A 143 7.03 -27.56 -3.81
CA ASN A 143 6.00 -27.68 -2.76
C ASN A 143 6.69 -27.83 -1.41
N PRO A 144 6.29 -27.06 -0.40
CA PRO A 144 6.88 -27.17 0.93
C PRO A 144 6.76 -28.60 1.48
N ASP A 145 7.86 -29.16 1.99
CA ASP A 145 7.87 -30.47 2.66
C ASP A 145 7.38 -30.37 4.11
N LYS A 146 7.48 -29.21 4.70
CA LYS A 146 7.01 -28.86 6.06
C LYS A 146 6.57 -27.42 6.16
N ALA A 147 6.10 -27.02 7.31
CA ALA A 147 5.79 -25.63 7.61
C ALA A 147 7.11 -24.83 7.70
N TYR A 148 7.24 -23.81 6.87
CA TYR A 148 8.32 -22.81 6.90
C TYR A 148 7.72 -21.45 7.21
N GLU A 149 8.36 -20.69 8.08
CA GLU A 149 8.04 -19.28 8.24
C GLU A 149 8.65 -18.49 7.10
N TYR A 150 7.86 -17.58 6.54
CA TYR A 150 8.31 -16.68 5.50
C TYR A 150 7.85 -15.26 5.77
N VAL A 151 8.65 -14.31 5.29
CA VAL A 151 8.44 -12.89 5.47
C VAL A 151 8.42 -12.22 4.10
N TYR A 152 7.52 -11.29 3.90
CA TYR A 152 7.49 -10.43 2.73
C TYR A 152 6.95 -9.06 3.10
N GLU A 153 7.16 -8.10 2.22
CA GLU A 153 6.76 -6.70 2.40
C GLU A 153 5.67 -6.34 1.39
N TYR A 154 4.71 -5.55 1.84
CA TYR A 154 3.67 -5.04 0.96
C TYR A 154 3.20 -3.66 1.41
N TYR A 155 2.55 -2.95 0.50
CA TYR A 155 1.87 -1.69 0.78
C TYR A 155 0.38 -1.95 0.89
N ARG A 156 -0.22 -1.52 1.99
CA ARG A 156 -1.65 -1.71 2.24
C ARG A 156 -2.50 -0.52 1.79
N LEU A 157 -3.75 -0.78 1.49
CA LEU A 157 -4.81 0.22 1.43
C LEU A 157 -5.45 0.31 2.82
N PRO A 158 -5.46 1.48 3.46
CA PRO A 158 -6.09 1.64 4.76
C PRO A 158 -7.61 1.46 4.65
N VAL A 159 -8.20 0.94 5.71
CA VAL A 159 -9.65 0.82 5.89
C VAL A 159 -10.22 2.21 6.23
N ASP A 160 -11.50 2.41 5.88
CA ASP A 160 -12.22 3.63 6.23
C ASP A 160 -12.28 3.84 7.75
N LEU A 161 -12.21 5.10 8.15
CA LEU A 161 -12.41 5.48 9.53
C LEU A 161 -13.91 5.39 9.87
N LEU A 162 -14.22 4.75 10.98
CA LEU A 162 -15.59 4.51 11.42
C LEU A 162 -15.89 5.13 12.78
N ASN A 163 -14.96 5.04 13.71
CA ASN A 163 -15.11 5.51 15.08
C ASN A 163 -14.46 6.88 15.28
N THR A 164 -14.96 7.63 16.25
CA THR A 164 -14.44 8.96 16.58
C THR A 164 -12.95 9.03 16.85
N THR A 165 -12.40 7.96 17.41
CA THR A 165 -10.99 7.83 17.81
C THR A 165 -10.09 7.20 16.78
N ASP A 166 -10.63 6.79 15.63
CA ASP A 166 -9.83 6.18 14.56
C ASP A 166 -8.84 7.20 14.00
N VAL A 167 -7.59 6.76 13.85
CA VAL A 167 -6.49 7.61 13.35
C VAL A 167 -6.14 7.16 11.93
N PRO A 168 -6.05 8.10 10.96
CA PRO A 168 -5.63 7.74 9.61
C PRO A 168 -4.15 7.30 9.57
N THR A 169 -3.80 6.50 8.58
CA THR A 169 -2.40 6.08 8.35
C THR A 169 -1.51 7.22 7.85
N VAL A 170 -2.09 8.21 7.21
CA VAL A 170 -1.38 9.42 6.76
C VAL A 170 -0.82 10.16 7.99
N PRO A 171 0.47 10.52 8.04
CA PRO A 171 1.05 11.20 9.19
C PRO A 171 0.41 12.56 9.49
N GLU A 172 0.32 12.93 10.78
CA GLU A 172 -0.34 14.16 11.24
C GLU A 172 0.19 15.45 10.59
N GLN A 173 1.47 15.48 10.23
CA GLN A 173 2.06 16.61 9.52
C GLN A 173 1.37 16.93 8.19
N PHE A 174 0.67 15.96 7.60
CA PHE A 174 -0.09 16.11 6.37
C PHE A 174 -1.61 16.23 6.59
N ARG A 175 -2.03 16.52 7.81
CA ARG A 175 -3.44 16.70 8.19
C ARG A 175 -4.19 17.61 7.22
N TYR A 176 -3.56 18.71 6.81
CA TYR A 176 -4.19 19.66 5.90
C TYR A 176 -4.52 19.08 4.52
N ILE A 177 -3.75 18.13 4.04
CA ILE A 177 -4.04 17.45 2.77
C ILE A 177 -5.37 16.71 2.85
N ILE A 178 -5.59 15.96 3.94
CA ILE A 178 -6.86 15.25 4.16
C ILE A 178 -8.00 16.25 4.23
N VAL A 179 -7.83 17.33 4.98
CA VAL A 179 -8.89 18.35 5.16
C VAL A 179 -9.20 19.07 3.83
N ASN A 180 -8.20 19.46 3.04
CA ASN A 180 -8.41 20.10 1.74
C ASN A 180 -9.06 19.16 0.72
N GLY A 181 -8.67 17.87 0.72
CA GLY A 181 -9.36 16.85 -0.07
C GLY A 181 -10.81 16.65 0.37
N ALA A 182 -11.06 16.60 1.67
CA ALA A 182 -12.42 16.50 2.20
C ALA A 182 -13.28 17.73 1.83
N MET A 183 -12.70 18.93 1.85
CA MET A 183 -13.37 20.15 1.38
C MET A 183 -13.74 20.07 -0.10
N HIS A 184 -12.84 19.54 -0.96
CA HIS A 184 -13.14 19.32 -2.36
C HIS A 184 -14.37 18.41 -2.54
N PHE A 185 -14.39 17.26 -1.87
CA PHE A 185 -15.53 16.34 -1.97
C PHE A 185 -16.81 16.92 -1.35
N ALA A 186 -16.71 17.65 -0.24
CA ALA A 186 -17.87 18.30 0.39
C ALA A 186 -18.49 19.35 -0.54
N TYR A 187 -17.72 20.21 -1.18
CA TYR A 187 -18.20 21.17 -2.17
C TYR A 187 -18.79 20.49 -3.41
N MET A 188 -18.18 19.40 -3.85
CA MET A 188 -18.72 18.62 -4.96
C MET A 188 -20.10 18.03 -4.60
N PHE A 189 -20.30 17.53 -3.39
CA PHE A 189 -21.60 17.01 -2.93
C PHE A 189 -22.67 18.12 -2.77
N ARG A 190 -22.23 19.34 -2.40
CA ARG A 190 -23.13 20.51 -2.34
C ARG A 190 -23.44 21.10 -3.71
N GLY A 191 -22.75 20.69 -4.78
CA GLY A 191 -22.89 21.26 -6.13
C GLY A 191 -22.16 22.58 -6.33
N GLU A 192 -21.28 22.97 -5.42
CA GLU A 192 -20.47 24.18 -5.45
C GLU A 192 -19.22 23.97 -6.32
N THR A 193 -19.39 24.03 -7.63
CA THR A 193 -18.39 23.59 -8.61
C THR A 193 -17.12 24.45 -8.59
N GLN A 194 -17.25 25.77 -8.41
CA GLN A 194 -16.08 26.67 -8.41
C GLN A 194 -15.18 26.44 -7.21
N GLU A 195 -15.76 26.36 -6.02
CA GLU A 195 -15.08 26.10 -4.76
C GLU A 195 -14.44 24.71 -4.77
N SER A 196 -15.14 23.72 -5.33
CA SER A 196 -14.63 22.37 -5.51
C SER A 196 -13.38 22.35 -6.41
N GLN A 197 -13.36 23.07 -7.53
CA GLN A 197 -12.19 23.13 -8.42
C GLN A 197 -10.98 23.80 -7.75
N VAL A 198 -11.19 24.90 -7.03
CA VAL A 198 -10.11 25.60 -6.31
C VAL A 198 -9.49 24.69 -5.23
N THR A 199 -10.34 24.00 -4.45
CA THR A 199 -9.88 23.09 -3.40
C THR A 199 -9.22 21.85 -3.99
N GLN A 200 -9.68 21.34 -5.14
CA GLN A 200 -9.05 20.26 -5.89
C GLN A 200 -7.62 20.61 -6.30
N ALA A 201 -7.42 21.80 -6.89
CA ALA A 201 -6.09 22.23 -7.32
C ALA A 201 -5.10 22.26 -6.13
N ARG A 202 -5.52 22.82 -4.98
CA ARG A 202 -4.71 22.82 -3.75
C ARG A 202 -4.40 21.40 -3.25
N PHE A 203 -5.42 20.55 -3.19
CA PHE A 203 -5.29 19.17 -2.77
C PHE A 203 -4.26 18.40 -3.60
N MET A 204 -4.32 18.55 -4.93
CA MET A 204 -3.39 17.91 -5.85
C MET A 204 -1.95 18.43 -5.69
N ASP A 205 -1.77 19.72 -5.51
CA ASP A 205 -0.44 20.30 -5.30
C ASP A 205 0.17 19.89 -3.96
N GLU A 206 -0.66 19.76 -2.92
CA GLU A 206 -0.22 19.26 -1.61
C GLU A 206 0.17 17.78 -1.67
N ILE A 207 -0.57 16.93 -2.42
CA ILE A 207 -0.18 15.52 -2.67
C ILE A 207 1.17 15.46 -3.40
N LYS A 208 1.39 16.29 -4.42
CA LYS A 208 2.68 16.37 -5.11
C LYS A 208 3.81 16.79 -4.14
N SER A 209 3.55 17.74 -3.27
CA SER A 209 4.50 18.18 -2.25
C SER A 209 4.82 17.06 -1.26
N MET A 210 3.80 16.34 -0.77
CA MET A 210 3.99 15.18 0.09
C MET A 210 4.82 14.10 -0.61
N ARG A 211 4.50 13.79 -1.88
CA ARG A 211 5.25 12.83 -2.69
C ARG A 211 6.73 13.23 -2.80
N SER A 212 7.02 14.50 -3.02
CA SER A 212 8.41 14.98 -3.17
C SER A 212 9.24 14.82 -1.90
N LEU A 213 8.63 14.74 -0.72
CA LEU A 213 9.31 14.50 0.55
C LEU A 213 9.70 13.02 0.73
N TYR A 214 8.91 12.12 0.16
CA TYR A 214 9.13 10.66 0.30
C TYR A 214 9.92 10.05 -0.88
N VAL A 215 10.09 10.78 -1.99
CA VAL A 215 10.90 10.28 -3.11
C VAL A 215 12.38 10.28 -2.73
N ASN A 216 12.99 9.12 -2.80
CA ASN A 216 14.44 8.98 -2.61
C ASN A 216 15.18 9.52 -3.85
N ARG A 217 15.60 10.78 -3.81
CA ARG A 217 16.29 11.45 -4.91
C ARG A 217 17.63 10.79 -5.25
N TYR A 218 18.27 10.14 -4.30
CA TYR A 218 19.58 9.50 -4.50
C TYR A 218 19.49 8.28 -5.41
N ASP A 219 18.48 7.46 -5.27
CA ASP A 219 18.29 6.26 -6.12
C ASP A 219 18.02 6.65 -7.57
N TYR A 220 17.19 7.68 -7.77
CA TYR A 220 16.89 8.17 -9.12
C TYR A 220 18.12 8.77 -9.82
N LEU A 221 18.92 9.59 -9.13
CA LEU A 221 20.14 10.18 -9.68
C LEU A 221 21.20 9.13 -9.97
N ARG A 222 21.32 8.12 -9.12
CA ARG A 222 22.31 7.05 -9.27
C ARG A 222 22.01 6.17 -10.48
N SER A 223 20.76 5.81 -10.74
CA SER A 223 20.37 5.02 -11.91
C SER A 223 20.62 5.79 -13.21
N THR A 224 20.32 7.08 -13.25
CA THR A 224 20.53 7.93 -14.43
C THR A 224 22.03 8.15 -14.73
N ALA A 225 22.85 8.35 -13.71
CA ALA A 225 24.28 8.52 -13.87
C ALA A 225 24.99 7.28 -14.40
N ILE A 226 24.59 6.09 -13.94
CA ILE A 226 25.18 4.81 -14.40
C ILE A 226 24.83 4.56 -15.87
N THR A 227 23.60 4.85 -16.29
CA THR A 227 23.17 4.63 -17.68
C THR A 227 23.89 5.56 -18.66
N GLN A 228 24.16 6.81 -18.27
CA GLN A 228 24.89 7.75 -19.11
C GLN A 228 26.38 7.42 -19.25
N ASN A 229 27.02 6.91 -18.19
CA ASN A 229 28.44 6.56 -18.25
C ASN A 229 28.71 5.27 -19.06
N THR A 230 27.79 4.32 -19.11
CA THR A 230 27.95 3.10 -19.92
C THR A 230 27.78 3.36 -21.42
N SER A 231 26.99 4.35 -21.80
CA SER A 231 26.80 4.70 -23.21
C SER A 231 27.99 5.50 -23.79
N SER A 232 28.77 6.20 -22.96
CA SER A 232 29.94 6.97 -23.40
C SER A 232 31.22 6.13 -23.53
N VAL A 233 31.29 4.96 -22.88
CA VAL A 233 32.47 4.08 -22.94
C VAL A 233 32.46 3.16 -24.16
N SER A 234 31.28 2.93 -24.77
CA SER A 234 31.17 2.09 -25.97
C SER A 234 31.52 2.76 -27.28
N SER A 235 31.77 4.09 -27.29
CA SER A 235 32.12 4.84 -28.51
C SER A 235 33.62 5.06 -28.72
N PHE A 236 34.51 4.51 -27.88
CA PHE A 236 35.94 4.55 -28.05
C PHE A 236 36.58 3.15 -28.13
N ARG A 237 36.24 2.40 -29.16
CA ARG A 237 37.04 1.31 -29.70
C ARG A 237 36.98 1.34 -31.22
N ILE A 238 37.92 2.02 -31.77
CA ILE A 238 38.48 1.76 -33.12
C ILE A 238 39.83 1.17 -32.92
#